data_ce0af62a305be704e8f89fc0fecb1bc4
#
_entry.id   ce0af62a305be704e8f89fc0fecb1bc4
#
_cell.length_a   1.000
_cell.length_b   1.000
_cell.length_c   1.000
_cell.angle_alpha   90.00
_cell.angle_beta   90.00
_cell.angle_gamma   90.00
#
_symmetry.space_group_name_H-M   'P 1'
#
loop_
_entity.id
_entity.type
_entity.pdbx_description
1 polymer ?
#
loop_
_entity_poly.entity_id
_entity_poly.type
_entity_poly.pdbx_seq_one_letter_code
_entity_poly.pdbx_strand_id
1 'polypeptide(L)'
;MNKLAMLNGGDILPNIPSVHGGKDPQQQHHREVVARWRVPMYGKVYEIEFEHGTASGKRVLWIDKQEVFRRDWMFKLVGEDMFKLEDKRCIIRVDPLPGFRYSYSLFVDGKSYDQFTESQAKALRTWETKLGDNFYRIVLEKNTLNIYVNGKLIEENGEFVDGGTDTTFIEDNNTFVLSARTSGNKREGIVHRLMVNGAEIQDSSLIA
;
A
#
# COMPACT_ATOMS: atom_id res chain seq x y z
N MET A 1 -19.49 -3.11 18.62
CA MET A 1 -20.44 -2.17 17.99
C MET A 1 -19.71 -1.48 16.83
N ASN A 2 -20.01 -1.92 15.59
CA ASN A 2 -19.38 -1.35 14.39
C ASN A 2 -20.02 -0.01 14.07
N LYS A 3 -19.23 1.07 14.09
CA LYS A 3 -19.66 2.37 13.57
C LYS A 3 -19.52 2.37 12.05
N LEU A 4 -20.66 2.29 11.38
CA LEU A 4 -20.81 2.54 9.95
C LEU A 4 -20.81 4.07 9.72
N ALA A 5 -19.91 4.55 8.83
CA ALA A 5 -19.94 5.95 8.40
C ALA A 5 -20.75 6.05 7.10
N MET A 6 -21.87 6.77 7.16
CA MET A 6 -22.65 7.11 5.97
C MET A 6 -22.00 8.28 5.22
N LEU A 7 -21.76 8.10 3.93
CA LEU A 7 -21.49 9.20 3.01
C LEU A 7 -22.76 9.44 2.18
N ASN A 8 -23.11 10.72 1.97
CA ASN A 8 -24.30 11.19 1.25
C ASN A 8 -24.49 10.42 -0.09
N GLY A 9 -25.53 9.59 -0.15
CA GLY A 9 -25.88 8.82 -1.33
C GLY A 9 -26.23 7.35 -1.08
N GLY A 10 -26.37 6.92 0.16
CA GLY A 10 -27.03 5.65 0.51
C GLY A 10 -26.22 4.37 0.42
N ASP A 11 -24.95 4.41 0.06
CA ASP A 11 -24.10 3.21 0.04
C ASP A 11 -23.22 3.13 1.30
N ILE A 12 -23.41 2.09 2.09
CA ILE A 12 -22.64 1.80 3.30
C ILE A 12 -21.31 1.18 2.88
N LEU A 13 -20.19 1.87 3.15
CA LEU A 13 -18.86 1.34 2.92
C LEU A 13 -18.43 0.48 4.12
N PRO A 14 -18.02 -0.79 3.93
CA PRO A 14 -17.48 -1.59 5.01
C PRO A 14 -16.13 -1.03 5.46
N ASN A 15 -15.97 -0.89 6.77
CA ASN A 15 -14.70 -0.57 7.41
C ASN A 15 -13.89 -1.87 7.49
N ILE A 16 -12.71 -1.92 6.87
CA ILE A 16 -11.85 -3.11 6.92
C ILE A 16 -11.13 -3.12 8.28
N PRO A 17 -11.38 -4.11 9.16
CA PRO A 17 -10.62 -4.23 10.40
C PRO A 17 -9.19 -4.67 10.08
N SER A 18 -8.23 -4.21 10.88
CA SER A 18 -6.89 -4.76 10.93
C SER A 18 -6.99 -6.22 11.38
N VAL A 19 -6.66 -7.16 10.49
CA VAL A 19 -6.97 -8.58 10.67
C VAL A 19 -5.88 -9.30 11.43
N HIS A 20 -6.25 -9.85 12.57
CA HIS A 20 -5.59 -10.99 13.19
C HIS A 20 -6.33 -12.27 12.77
N GLY A 21 -5.55 -13.23 12.32
CA GLY A 21 -5.90 -14.43 11.61
C GLY A 21 -7.05 -15.30 12.16
N GLY A 22 -7.76 -15.90 11.21
CA GLY A 22 -8.65 -17.05 11.41
C GLY A 22 -8.66 -17.86 10.13
N LYS A 23 -8.24 -19.14 10.22
CA LYS A 23 -8.18 -20.11 9.14
C LYS A 23 -9.58 -20.62 8.83
N ASP A 24 -9.93 -20.71 7.53
CA ASP A 24 -10.83 -21.73 7.04
C ASP A 24 -10.33 -22.31 5.71
N PRO A 25 -10.12 -23.62 5.60
CA PRO A 25 -9.58 -24.24 4.41
C PRO A 25 -10.74 -24.76 3.52
N GLN A 26 -10.57 -24.59 2.21
CA GLN A 26 -11.31 -25.25 1.13
C GLN A 26 -12.54 -24.53 0.59
N GLN A 27 -12.25 -23.69 -0.42
CA GLN A 27 -12.90 -23.76 -1.74
C GLN A 27 -12.05 -22.96 -2.71
N GLN A 28 -11.17 -23.62 -3.46
CA GLN A 28 -10.56 -23.07 -4.66
C GLN A 28 -11.67 -22.93 -5.73
N HIS A 29 -12.57 -21.95 -5.53
CA HIS A 29 -13.33 -21.43 -6.64
C HIS A 29 -12.33 -20.80 -7.62
N HIS A 30 -12.35 -21.26 -8.85
CA HIS A 30 -11.58 -20.67 -9.93
C HIS A 30 -11.94 -19.18 -10.00
N ARG A 31 -11.07 -18.32 -9.43
CA ARG A 31 -11.30 -16.88 -9.38
C ARG A 31 -11.10 -16.32 -10.79
N GLU A 32 -12.11 -15.67 -11.34
CA GLU A 32 -12.01 -14.96 -12.61
C GLU A 32 -11.51 -13.54 -12.38
N VAL A 33 -10.26 -13.42 -11.94
CA VAL A 33 -9.64 -12.14 -11.68
C VAL A 33 -9.35 -11.44 -13.01
N VAL A 34 -9.95 -10.27 -13.22
CA VAL A 34 -9.83 -9.46 -14.44
C VAL A 34 -8.81 -8.32 -14.28
N ALA A 35 -8.52 -7.91 -13.05
CA ALA A 35 -7.53 -6.88 -12.77
C ALA A 35 -6.84 -7.12 -11.43
N ARG A 36 -5.55 -6.73 -11.35
CA ARG A 36 -4.72 -6.78 -10.15
C ARG A 36 -3.91 -5.50 -10.01
N TRP A 37 -3.80 -5.01 -8.76
CA TRP A 37 -2.98 -3.86 -8.43
C TRP A 37 -2.19 -4.14 -7.15
N ARG A 38 -0.97 -3.60 -7.07
CA ARG A 38 -0.14 -3.63 -5.88
C ARG A 38 0.01 -2.22 -5.36
N VAL A 39 -0.70 -1.87 -4.29
CA VAL A 39 -0.77 -0.52 -3.76
C VAL A 39 0.21 -0.37 -2.59
N PRO A 40 1.33 0.36 -2.78
CA PRO A 40 2.29 0.58 -1.71
C PRO A 40 1.76 1.58 -0.68
N MET A 41 1.73 1.15 0.59
CA MET A 41 1.43 1.99 1.74
C MET A 41 2.62 1.99 2.70
N TYR A 42 2.55 2.77 3.79
CA TYR A 42 3.66 2.85 4.74
C TYR A 42 3.96 1.50 5.41
N GLY A 43 2.92 0.77 5.81
CA GLY A 43 3.06 -0.50 6.54
C GLY A 43 3.36 -1.70 5.66
N LYS A 44 2.77 -1.75 4.48
CA LYS A 44 2.90 -2.87 3.54
C LYS A 44 2.49 -2.49 2.13
N VAL A 45 2.69 -3.43 1.20
CA VAL A 45 2.11 -3.38 -0.14
C VAL A 45 0.84 -4.23 -0.14
N TYR A 46 -0.30 -3.61 -0.44
CA TYR A 46 -1.57 -4.31 -0.57
C TYR A 46 -1.73 -4.93 -1.95
N GLU A 47 -2.16 -6.19 -1.99
CA GLU A 47 -2.55 -6.86 -3.24
C GLU A 47 -4.06 -6.77 -3.41
N ILE A 48 -4.50 -6.06 -4.45
CA ILE A 48 -5.92 -5.86 -4.78
C ILE A 48 -6.23 -6.69 -6.02
N GLU A 49 -7.24 -7.57 -5.93
CA GLU A 49 -7.73 -8.37 -7.02
C GLU A 49 -9.22 -8.09 -7.24
N PHE A 50 -9.61 -7.96 -8.50
CA PHE A 50 -10.99 -7.67 -8.87
C PHE A 50 -11.52 -8.69 -9.85
N GLU A 51 -12.72 -9.23 -9.57
CA GLU A 51 -13.47 -10.11 -10.46
C GLU A 51 -14.64 -9.33 -11.08
N HIS A 52 -14.88 -9.55 -12.36
CA HIS A 52 -16.02 -8.99 -13.06
C HIS A 52 -16.65 -10.02 -14.00
N GLY A 53 -17.90 -10.41 -13.73
CA GLY A 53 -18.69 -11.29 -14.59
C GLY A 53 -19.39 -10.49 -15.67
N THR A 54 -18.94 -10.61 -16.90
CA THR A 54 -19.45 -9.82 -18.04
C THR A 54 -20.87 -10.14 -18.46
N ALA A 55 -21.43 -11.30 -18.02
CA ALA A 55 -22.82 -11.68 -18.28
C ALA A 55 -23.78 -11.32 -17.14
N SER A 56 -23.32 -11.45 -15.89
CA SER A 56 -24.14 -11.24 -14.70
C SER A 56 -23.94 -9.87 -14.05
N GLY A 57 -22.88 -9.16 -14.42
CA GLY A 57 -22.42 -7.99 -13.71
C GLY A 57 -21.82 -8.31 -12.33
N LYS A 58 -21.51 -9.58 -12.05
CA LYS A 58 -20.85 -10.01 -10.80
C LYS A 58 -19.61 -9.17 -10.56
N ARG A 59 -19.44 -8.68 -9.33
CA ARG A 59 -18.23 -7.97 -8.90
C ARG A 59 -17.78 -8.49 -7.56
N VAL A 60 -16.51 -8.86 -7.46
CA VAL A 60 -15.90 -9.28 -6.20
C VAL A 60 -14.56 -8.56 -6.05
N LEU A 61 -14.37 -7.95 -4.89
CA LEU A 61 -13.11 -7.32 -4.50
C LEU A 61 -12.42 -8.17 -3.45
N TRP A 62 -11.16 -8.46 -3.71
CA TRP A 62 -10.26 -9.11 -2.76
C TRP A 62 -9.12 -8.17 -2.42
N ILE A 63 -8.73 -8.12 -1.15
CA ILE A 63 -7.53 -7.43 -0.67
C ILE A 63 -6.74 -8.43 0.15
N ASP A 64 -5.48 -8.67 -0.23
CA ASP A 64 -4.60 -9.66 0.41
C ASP A 64 -5.28 -11.03 0.54
N LYS A 65 -5.96 -11.47 -0.52
CA LYS A 65 -6.73 -12.73 -0.62
C LYS A 65 -7.96 -12.81 0.28
N GLN A 66 -8.36 -11.71 0.94
CA GLN A 66 -9.59 -11.62 1.71
C GLN A 66 -10.67 -10.94 0.89
N GLU A 67 -11.87 -11.53 0.88
CA GLU A 67 -13.02 -10.94 0.22
C GLU A 67 -13.51 -9.71 1.00
N VAL A 68 -13.54 -8.55 0.34
CA VAL A 68 -13.98 -7.28 0.91
C VAL A 68 -15.45 -7.04 0.63
N PHE A 69 -15.84 -7.27 -0.62
CA PHE A 69 -17.24 -7.29 -1.00
C PHE A 69 -17.50 -8.25 -2.15
N ARG A 70 -18.78 -8.68 -2.24
CA ARG A 70 -19.32 -9.50 -3.31
C ARG A 70 -20.68 -8.96 -3.73
N ARG A 71 -20.87 -8.85 -5.06
CA ARG A 71 -22.17 -8.61 -5.69
C ARG A 71 -22.31 -9.62 -6.80
N ASP A 72 -23.15 -10.63 -6.62
CA ASP A 72 -23.27 -11.75 -7.57
C ASP A 72 -24.08 -11.39 -8.82
N TRP A 73 -24.93 -10.36 -8.72
CA TRP A 73 -25.75 -9.88 -9.82
C TRP A 73 -25.90 -8.37 -9.80
N MET A 74 -25.62 -7.72 -10.95
CA MET A 74 -25.86 -6.31 -11.15
C MET A 74 -26.42 -6.06 -12.55
N PHE A 75 -27.44 -5.20 -12.67
CA PHE A 75 -27.97 -4.77 -13.97
C PHE A 75 -27.00 -3.86 -14.74
N LYS A 76 -26.10 -3.19 -14.02
CA LYS A 76 -25.06 -2.34 -14.61
C LYS A 76 -23.73 -3.10 -14.71
N LEU A 77 -23.29 -3.36 -15.95
CA LEU A 77 -21.99 -3.97 -16.22
C LEU A 77 -20.81 -2.98 -16.06
N VAL A 78 -21.09 -1.68 -16.09
CA VAL A 78 -20.11 -0.58 -15.97
C VAL A 78 -20.39 0.26 -14.74
N GLY A 79 -19.43 1.08 -14.32
CA GLY A 79 -19.59 2.01 -13.20
C GLY A 79 -18.45 1.91 -12.20
N GLU A 80 -18.69 2.39 -10.99
CA GLU A 80 -17.66 2.55 -9.97
C GLU A 80 -18.01 1.74 -8.71
N ASP A 81 -16.98 1.13 -8.11
CA ASP A 81 -17.01 0.50 -6.80
C ASP A 81 -16.05 1.21 -5.88
N MET A 82 -16.56 1.69 -4.74
CA MET A 82 -15.78 2.43 -3.76
C MET A 82 -15.45 1.56 -2.56
N PHE A 83 -14.22 1.70 -2.06
CA PHE A 83 -13.76 1.05 -0.83
C PHE A 83 -12.69 1.91 -0.16
N LYS A 84 -12.26 1.50 1.03
CA LYS A 84 -11.16 2.13 1.76
C LYS A 84 -9.99 1.18 1.89
N LEU A 85 -8.80 1.73 1.73
CA LEU A 85 -7.53 1.07 2.00
C LEU A 85 -6.80 1.91 3.05
N GLU A 86 -6.79 1.45 4.30
CA GLU A 86 -6.40 2.25 5.46
C GLU A 86 -7.24 3.55 5.55
N ASP A 87 -6.59 4.72 5.49
CA ASP A 87 -7.23 6.05 5.47
C ASP A 87 -7.59 6.53 4.05
N LYS A 88 -7.12 5.83 2.99
CA LYS A 88 -7.28 6.22 1.59
C LYS A 88 -8.64 5.80 1.03
N ARG A 89 -9.24 6.70 0.27
CA ARG A 89 -10.43 6.40 -0.53
C ARG A 89 -10.01 5.81 -1.87
N CYS A 90 -10.48 4.59 -2.15
CA CYS A 90 -10.20 3.90 -3.40
C CYS A 90 -11.46 3.74 -4.25
N ILE A 91 -11.30 3.80 -5.57
CA ILE A 91 -12.37 3.62 -6.54
C ILE A 91 -11.86 2.68 -7.64
N ILE A 92 -12.56 1.57 -7.86
CA ILE A 92 -12.40 0.77 -9.09
C ILE A 92 -13.46 1.23 -10.08
N ARG A 93 -13.02 1.63 -11.27
CA ARG A 93 -13.91 2.01 -12.38
C ARG A 93 -13.88 0.93 -13.44
N VAL A 94 -15.07 0.55 -13.90
CA VAL A 94 -15.28 -0.37 -15.02
C VAL A 94 -15.86 0.43 -16.17
N ASP A 95 -15.10 0.57 -17.25
CA ASP A 95 -15.51 1.28 -18.45
C ASP A 95 -15.69 0.32 -19.63
N PRO A 96 -16.68 0.57 -20.52
CA PRO A 96 -16.91 -0.26 -21.69
C PRO A 96 -15.85 -0.01 -22.76
N LEU A 97 -15.44 -1.06 -23.44
CA LEU A 97 -14.62 -1.02 -24.64
C LEU A 97 -15.38 -1.62 -25.83
N PRO A 98 -15.02 -1.28 -27.09
CA PRO A 98 -15.60 -1.93 -28.27
C PRO A 98 -15.49 -3.44 -28.23
N GLY A 99 -16.53 -4.15 -28.71
CA GLY A 99 -16.55 -5.61 -28.80
C GLY A 99 -16.80 -6.32 -27.46
N PHE A 100 -17.69 -5.78 -26.63
CA PHE A 100 -18.09 -6.36 -25.33
C PHE A 100 -16.90 -6.61 -24.36
N ARG A 101 -15.89 -5.78 -24.45
CA ARG A 101 -14.73 -5.78 -23.54
C ARG A 101 -14.87 -4.67 -22.50
N TYR A 102 -14.07 -4.74 -21.46
CA TYR A 102 -14.06 -3.76 -20.38
C TYR A 102 -12.63 -3.38 -20.03
N SER A 103 -12.44 -2.15 -19.61
CA SER A 103 -11.22 -1.68 -18.94
C SER A 103 -11.49 -1.48 -17.46
N TYR A 104 -10.46 -1.68 -16.67
CA TYR A 104 -10.49 -1.58 -15.21
C TYR A 104 -9.43 -0.62 -14.75
N SER A 105 -9.82 0.41 -14.00
CA SER A 105 -8.94 1.43 -13.51
C SER A 105 -9.09 1.58 -11.99
N LEU A 106 -7.97 1.65 -11.27
CA LEU A 106 -7.96 1.94 -9.84
C LEU A 106 -7.56 3.40 -9.63
N PHE A 107 -8.29 4.07 -8.76
CA PHE A 107 -7.98 5.41 -8.25
C PHE A 107 -7.77 5.35 -6.74
N VAL A 108 -6.76 6.07 -6.23
CA VAL A 108 -6.46 6.20 -4.80
C VAL A 108 -6.41 7.69 -4.47
N ASP A 109 -7.29 8.15 -3.58
CA ASP A 109 -7.48 9.57 -3.25
C ASP A 109 -7.61 10.47 -4.48
N GLY A 110 -8.36 10.00 -5.49
CA GLY A 110 -8.63 10.72 -6.74
C GLY A 110 -7.50 10.70 -7.77
N LYS A 111 -6.32 10.14 -7.47
CA LYS A 111 -5.24 9.90 -8.43
C LYS A 111 -5.42 8.55 -9.11
N SER A 112 -5.10 8.44 -10.39
CA SER A 112 -4.99 7.12 -11.02
C SER A 112 -3.91 6.28 -10.33
N TYR A 113 -4.00 4.95 -10.43
CA TYR A 113 -3.03 4.02 -9.84
C TYR A 113 -1.59 4.38 -10.22
N ASP A 114 -1.34 4.69 -11.49
CA ASP A 114 0.00 5.04 -11.97
C ASP A 114 0.49 6.37 -11.35
N GLN A 115 -0.38 7.39 -11.32
CA GLN A 115 -0.04 8.67 -10.68
C GLN A 115 0.19 8.53 -9.18
N PHE A 116 -0.59 7.68 -8.51
CA PHE A 116 -0.42 7.42 -7.09
C PHE A 116 0.92 6.71 -6.83
N THR A 117 1.20 5.61 -7.51
CA THR A 117 2.44 4.84 -7.33
C THR A 117 3.68 5.65 -7.68
N GLU A 118 3.64 6.43 -8.77
CA GLU A 118 4.71 7.35 -9.13
C GLU A 118 4.93 8.44 -8.05
N SER A 119 3.85 9.01 -7.51
CA SER A 119 3.96 10.00 -6.43
C SER A 119 4.54 9.39 -5.15
N GLN A 120 4.18 8.14 -4.81
CA GLN A 120 4.76 7.40 -3.69
C GLN A 120 6.26 7.14 -3.92
N ALA A 121 6.64 6.64 -5.08
CA ALA A 121 8.05 6.37 -5.40
C ALA A 121 8.93 7.64 -5.34
N LYS A 122 8.37 8.79 -5.71
CA LYS A 122 9.08 10.08 -5.59
C LYS A 122 9.20 10.57 -4.14
N ALA A 123 8.13 10.40 -3.34
CA ALA A 123 8.06 10.92 -1.98
C ALA A 123 8.76 10.03 -0.95
N LEU A 124 8.79 8.72 -1.16
CA LEU A 124 9.24 7.74 -0.18
C LEU A 124 10.58 7.11 -0.55
N ARG A 125 11.31 6.68 0.48
CA ARG A 125 12.36 5.67 0.44
C ARG A 125 11.92 4.48 1.26
N THR A 126 12.15 3.28 0.77
CA THR A 126 11.66 2.06 1.43
C THR A 126 12.76 1.04 1.53
N TRP A 127 12.91 0.46 2.71
CA TRP A 127 13.77 -0.69 2.98
C TRP A 127 12.92 -1.82 3.56
N GLU A 128 13.23 -3.03 3.13
CA GLU A 128 12.57 -4.25 3.60
C GLU A 128 13.62 -5.25 4.03
N THR A 129 13.47 -5.79 5.24
CA THR A 129 14.39 -6.80 5.77
C THR A 129 13.67 -7.78 6.67
N LYS A 130 14.23 -8.98 6.76
CA LYS A 130 13.77 -10.01 7.70
C LYS A 130 14.87 -10.28 8.72
N LEU A 131 14.55 -10.12 10.01
CA LEU A 131 15.44 -10.39 11.13
C LEU A 131 14.82 -11.48 11.98
N GLY A 132 15.42 -12.67 11.98
CA GLY A 132 14.77 -13.85 12.53
C GLY A 132 13.46 -14.16 11.83
N ASP A 133 12.37 -14.23 12.59
CA ASP A 133 11.01 -14.47 12.05
C ASP A 133 10.24 -13.19 11.76
N ASN A 134 10.76 -12.03 12.18
CA ASN A 134 10.10 -10.74 12.02
C ASN A 134 10.47 -10.07 10.68
N PHE A 135 9.45 -9.54 10.01
CA PHE A 135 9.61 -8.73 8.81
C PHE A 135 9.48 -7.25 9.16
N TYR A 136 10.42 -6.44 8.66
CA TYR A 136 10.45 -5.01 8.86
C TYR A 136 10.38 -4.29 7.51
N ARG A 137 9.40 -3.40 7.40
CA ARG A 137 9.29 -2.42 6.33
C ARG A 137 9.53 -1.04 6.93
N ILE A 138 10.65 -0.43 6.56
CA ILE A 138 11.05 0.90 6.99
C ILE A 138 10.79 1.86 5.84
N VAL A 139 10.04 2.92 6.10
CA VAL A 139 9.70 3.94 5.10
C VAL A 139 10.12 5.32 5.61
N LEU A 140 10.94 5.99 4.84
CA LEU A 140 11.27 7.41 5.03
C LEU A 140 10.42 8.25 4.08
N GLU A 141 9.65 9.19 4.61
CA GLU A 141 8.99 10.23 3.85
C GLU A 141 9.94 11.43 3.67
N LYS A 142 10.45 11.62 2.44
CA LYS A 142 11.52 12.57 2.14
C LYS A 142 11.18 14.03 2.44
N ASN A 143 9.90 14.41 2.37
CA ASN A 143 9.46 15.80 2.56
C ASN A 143 9.35 16.19 4.03
N THR A 144 8.91 15.26 4.88
CA THR A 144 8.71 15.48 6.32
C THR A 144 9.85 14.94 7.17
N LEU A 145 10.68 14.05 6.58
CA LEU A 145 11.70 13.23 7.24
C LEU A 145 11.11 12.26 8.28
N ASN A 146 9.82 12.03 8.24
CA ASN A 146 9.17 11.05 9.09
C ASN A 146 9.62 9.64 8.72
N ILE A 147 9.89 8.84 9.74
CA ILE A 147 10.26 7.42 9.61
C ILE A 147 9.11 6.56 10.11
N TYR A 148 8.73 5.58 9.31
CA TYR A 148 7.71 4.60 9.68
C TYR A 148 8.31 3.20 9.69
N VAL A 149 8.00 2.42 10.73
CA VAL A 149 8.32 0.99 10.80
C VAL A 149 7.02 0.22 10.82
N ASN A 150 6.80 -0.62 9.82
CA ASN A 150 5.55 -1.37 9.64
C ASN A 150 4.29 -0.51 9.74
N GLY A 151 4.37 0.73 9.22
CA GLY A 151 3.28 1.72 9.22
C GLY A 151 3.13 2.55 10.49
N LYS A 152 3.92 2.28 11.53
CA LYS A 152 3.94 3.05 12.76
C LYS A 152 4.99 4.16 12.66
N LEU A 153 4.59 5.40 12.93
CA LEU A 153 5.52 6.54 13.00
C LEU A 153 6.49 6.34 14.17
N ILE A 154 7.78 6.55 13.90
CA ILE A 154 8.85 6.57 14.90
C ILE A 154 9.09 8.03 15.31
N GLU A 155 8.95 8.29 16.62
CA GLU A 155 9.15 9.62 17.22
C GLU A 155 10.58 9.78 17.73
N GLU A 156 11.58 9.64 16.85
CA GLU A 156 12.98 9.82 17.17
C GLU A 156 13.56 11.04 16.47
N ASN A 157 14.47 11.74 17.14
CA ASN A 157 15.15 12.89 16.56
C ASN A 157 16.48 12.47 15.95
N GLY A 158 16.79 13.04 14.80
CA GLY A 158 18.10 12.87 14.17
C GLY A 158 19.19 13.65 14.90
N GLU A 159 20.35 13.03 15.07
CA GLU A 159 21.56 13.68 15.56
C GLU A 159 22.36 14.25 14.39
N PHE A 160 22.86 15.47 14.56
CA PHE A 160 23.78 16.07 13.57
C PHE A 160 25.16 15.42 13.68
N VAL A 161 25.65 14.96 12.54
CA VAL A 161 26.95 14.34 12.40
C VAL A 161 27.71 14.99 11.23
N ASP A 162 29.00 14.69 11.06
CA ASP A 162 29.78 15.25 9.96
C ASP A 162 29.15 14.85 8.61
N GLY A 163 28.80 15.86 7.80
CA GLY A 163 28.20 15.74 6.48
C GLY A 163 26.71 15.38 6.47
N GLY A 164 25.98 15.40 7.59
CA GLY A 164 24.53 15.12 7.58
C GLY A 164 23.90 14.83 8.94
N THR A 165 22.98 13.85 8.96
CA THR A 165 22.28 13.43 10.17
C THR A 165 22.22 11.90 10.26
N ASP A 166 22.19 11.40 11.49
CA ASP A 166 21.85 10.01 11.82
C ASP A 166 20.64 9.97 12.74
N THR A 167 19.65 9.15 12.40
CA THR A 167 18.50 8.87 13.26
C THR A 167 18.59 7.42 13.70
N THR A 168 18.79 7.22 15.02
CA THR A 168 18.88 5.88 15.62
C THR A 168 17.58 5.56 16.34
N PHE A 169 17.04 4.39 16.07
CA PHE A 169 15.87 3.87 16.78
C PHE A 169 16.00 2.35 17.03
N ILE A 170 15.24 1.85 18.00
CA ILE A 170 15.27 0.45 18.40
C ILE A 170 13.86 -0.14 18.24
N GLU A 171 13.76 -1.26 17.54
CA GLU A 171 12.54 -2.04 17.42
C GLU A 171 12.89 -3.53 17.62
N ASP A 172 12.16 -4.23 18.51
CA ASP A 172 12.36 -5.65 18.84
C ASP A 172 13.84 -6.01 19.14
N ASN A 173 14.53 -5.20 19.94
CA ASN A 173 15.96 -5.33 20.27
C ASN A 173 16.92 -5.22 19.07
N ASN A 174 16.46 -4.77 17.93
CA ASN A 174 17.32 -4.46 16.78
C ASN A 174 17.57 -2.96 16.72
N THR A 175 18.81 -2.56 16.48
CA THR A 175 19.21 -1.17 16.33
C THR A 175 19.20 -0.80 14.85
N PHE A 176 18.40 0.20 14.51
CA PHE A 176 18.31 0.79 13.19
C PHE A 176 18.96 2.16 13.19
N VAL A 177 19.77 2.46 12.19
CA VAL A 177 20.39 3.78 11.99
C VAL A 177 20.07 4.23 10.56
N LEU A 178 19.25 5.26 10.45
CA LEU A 178 18.99 5.93 9.18
C LEU A 178 19.94 7.11 9.02
N SER A 179 20.86 6.99 8.09
CA SER A 179 21.83 8.04 7.77
C SER A 179 21.36 8.87 6.59
N ALA A 180 21.43 10.19 6.68
CA ALA A 180 21.24 11.13 5.59
C ALA A 180 22.54 11.91 5.39
N ARG A 181 23.19 11.76 4.25
CA ARG A 181 24.46 12.40 3.91
C ARG A 181 24.36 13.16 2.60
N THR A 182 25.03 14.31 2.53
CA THR A 182 25.24 14.98 1.24
C THR A 182 26.15 14.14 0.35
N SER A 183 25.71 13.88 -0.89
CA SER A 183 26.52 13.15 -1.86
C SER A 183 27.73 13.94 -2.37
N GLY A 184 27.82 15.26 -2.08
CA GLY A 184 28.78 16.16 -2.70
C GLY A 184 28.43 16.51 -4.16
N ASN A 185 27.43 15.85 -4.75
CA ASN A 185 26.97 16.08 -6.10
C ASN A 185 25.57 16.73 -6.08
N LYS A 186 25.44 17.94 -6.66
CA LYS A 186 24.18 18.70 -6.69
C LYS A 186 23.02 17.93 -7.38
N ARG A 187 23.32 16.96 -8.26
CA ARG A 187 22.29 16.16 -8.96
C ARG A 187 21.75 15.03 -8.09
N GLU A 188 22.55 14.47 -7.20
CA GLU A 188 22.13 13.36 -6.32
C GLU A 188 21.53 13.88 -5.00
N GLY A 189 21.96 15.07 -4.55
CA GLY A 189 21.44 15.68 -3.34
C GLY A 189 21.81 14.90 -2.07
N ILE A 190 20.79 14.55 -1.27
CA ILE A 190 20.96 13.79 -0.03
C ILE A 190 20.79 12.30 -0.32
N VAL A 191 21.78 11.50 0.09
CA VAL A 191 21.75 10.04 0.04
C VAL A 191 21.31 9.52 1.40
N HIS A 192 20.30 8.66 1.39
CA HIS A 192 19.81 7.98 2.59
C HIS A 192 20.26 6.52 2.58
N ARG A 193 20.76 6.05 3.73
CA ARG A 193 21.17 4.65 3.93
C ARG A 193 20.59 4.14 5.24
N LEU A 194 20.15 2.89 5.24
CA LEU A 194 19.68 2.21 6.45
C LEU A 194 20.68 1.14 6.86
N MET A 195 21.11 1.20 8.11
CA MET A 195 21.90 0.16 8.77
C MET A 195 21.02 -0.54 9.80
N VAL A 196 21.13 -1.85 9.89
CA VAL A 196 20.47 -2.63 10.92
C VAL A 196 21.49 -3.52 11.60
N ASN A 197 21.67 -3.37 12.91
CA ASN A 197 22.67 -4.07 13.69
C ASN A 197 24.09 -3.96 13.08
N GLY A 198 24.40 -2.80 12.47
CA GLY A 198 25.68 -2.55 11.82
C GLY A 198 25.81 -3.03 10.36
N ALA A 199 24.80 -3.69 9.79
CA ALA A 199 24.78 -4.11 8.39
C ALA A 199 23.90 -3.18 7.53
N GLU A 200 24.38 -2.79 6.34
CA GLU A 200 23.60 -1.96 5.40
C GLU A 200 22.50 -2.78 4.72
N ILE A 201 21.28 -2.22 4.72
CA ILE A 201 20.12 -2.78 4.02
C ILE A 201 19.92 -2.04 2.70
N GLN A 202 19.71 -2.80 1.63
CA GLN A 202 19.47 -2.21 0.31
C GLN A 202 18.10 -1.55 0.23
N ASP A 203 18.06 -0.40 -0.46
CA ASP A 203 16.85 0.34 -0.77
C ASP A 203 15.95 -0.47 -1.71
N SER A 204 14.77 -0.89 -1.22
CA SER A 204 13.81 -1.67 -2.01
C SER A 204 13.06 -0.83 -3.05
N SER A 205 13.06 0.50 -2.92
CA SER A 205 12.44 1.40 -3.91
C SER A 205 13.17 1.45 -5.24
N LEU A 206 14.41 0.91 -5.30
CA LEU A 206 15.23 0.83 -6.52
C LEU A 206 15.07 -0.49 -7.30
N ILE A 207 14.28 -1.44 -6.77
CA ILE A 207 14.14 -2.80 -7.33
C ILE A 207 12.81 -2.97 -8.10
N ALA A 208 12.07 -1.89 -8.35
CA ALA A 208 10.78 -1.90 -9.06
C ALA A 208 10.95 -1.72 -10.58
#